data_b32d048e793dcd9591e856da1771b259
#
_entry.id   b32d048e793dcd9591e856da1771b259
#
_cell.length_a   1.000
_cell.length_b   1.000
_cell.length_c   1.000
_cell.angle_alpha   90.00
_cell.angle_beta   90.00
_cell.angle_gamma   90.00
#
_symmetry.space_group_name_H-M   'P 1'
#
loop_
_entity.id
_entity.type
_entity.pdbx_description
1 polymer ?
#
loop_
_entity_poly.entity_id
_entity_poly.type
_entity_poly.pdbx_seq_one_letter_code
_entity_poly.pdbx_strand_id
1 'polypeptide(L)'
;MQPEVVDAVVALREKGVLGDPPASHFLRVARGDLVSVRLEIRTLLYLGVLLLTTGVGLFLKLNHDRIGPAVIATGLGLAAAACFVQVFRRATPFTWGRASDPGVAFDYVLLLGLLLVASDLAYVEVQFRVFGAEWPYHLLAVSLLCLVAAFRWDSAVALGLALTSFAAWRGVAVNVLRGALGPGRPEETRWNAIVCGLLFVSLGVALVRVGKKPHFEEVWVNFGLLLLLGGLLSGVFGDPSHWGLWLAALAAVSAVVVWRAFRAGKTLYFAEGVTAAYLGSLRLLFEAFRNLHSGSGFALVVAASAAGVLLLIVAAHRRMKSP
;
A
#
# COMPACT_ATOMS: atom_id res chain seq x y z
N MET A 1 -10.27 -4.14 27.00
CA MET A 1 -9.66 -4.92 28.06
C MET A 1 -9.25 -6.27 27.48
N GLN A 2 -7.99 -6.64 27.52
CA GLN A 2 -7.48 -7.94 27.02
C GLN A 2 -7.05 -8.77 28.23
N PRO A 3 -7.94 -9.57 28.83
CA PRO A 3 -7.69 -10.30 30.07
C PRO A 3 -6.46 -11.21 29.95
N GLU A 4 -6.29 -11.89 28.81
CA GLU A 4 -5.15 -12.77 28.54
C GLU A 4 -3.79 -12.07 28.62
N VAL A 5 -3.71 -10.80 28.19
CA VAL A 5 -2.47 -10.00 28.26
C VAL A 5 -2.19 -9.58 29.70
N VAL A 6 -3.21 -9.28 30.49
CA VAL A 6 -3.06 -8.95 31.92
C VAL A 6 -2.49 -10.15 32.67
N ASP A 7 -3.08 -11.33 32.43
CA ASP A 7 -2.64 -12.58 33.10
C ASP A 7 -1.21 -12.96 32.68
N ALA A 8 -0.87 -12.80 31.41
CA ALA A 8 0.50 -13.05 30.92
C ALA A 8 1.53 -12.10 31.56
N VAL A 9 1.22 -10.81 31.69
CA VAL A 9 2.11 -9.83 32.31
C VAL A 9 2.28 -10.10 33.80
N VAL A 10 1.21 -10.49 34.49
CA VAL A 10 1.27 -10.89 35.92
C VAL A 10 2.14 -12.12 36.08
N ALA A 11 1.96 -13.15 35.25
CA ALA A 11 2.77 -14.38 35.31
C ALA A 11 4.26 -14.13 35.02
N LEU A 12 4.58 -13.22 34.07
CA LEU A 12 5.98 -12.83 33.79
C LEU A 12 6.60 -12.02 34.92
N ARG A 13 5.81 -11.21 35.63
CA ARG A 13 6.24 -10.48 36.83
C ARG A 13 6.52 -11.45 37.99
N GLU A 14 5.63 -12.41 38.22
CA GLU A 14 5.79 -13.43 39.30
C GLU A 14 7.01 -14.33 39.04
N LYS A 15 7.34 -14.61 37.77
CA LYS A 15 8.54 -15.34 37.37
C LYS A 15 9.83 -14.51 37.43
N GLY A 16 9.76 -13.24 37.85
CA GLY A 16 10.92 -12.35 37.92
C GLY A 16 11.54 -11.94 36.57
N VAL A 17 10.87 -12.26 35.45
CA VAL A 17 11.33 -11.92 34.09
C VAL A 17 11.08 -10.44 33.81
N LEU A 18 9.99 -9.88 34.38
CA LEU A 18 9.63 -8.46 34.24
C LEU A 18 9.78 -7.78 35.62
N GLY A 19 10.60 -6.72 35.68
CA GLY A 19 10.70 -5.87 36.84
C GLY A 19 9.44 -5.04 37.09
N ASP A 20 9.27 -4.53 38.34
CA ASP A 20 8.07 -3.79 38.74
C ASP A 20 7.71 -2.56 37.88
N PRO A 21 8.68 -1.65 37.51
CA PRO A 21 8.33 -0.49 36.71
C PRO A 21 7.77 -0.83 35.32
N PRO A 22 8.39 -1.72 34.50
CA PRO A 22 7.82 -2.11 33.24
C PRO A 22 6.53 -2.93 33.36
N ALA A 23 6.40 -3.81 34.36
CA ALA A 23 5.19 -4.59 34.57
C ALA A 23 3.97 -3.70 34.86
N SER A 24 4.12 -2.69 35.72
CA SER A 24 3.05 -1.75 36.04
C SER A 24 2.62 -0.92 34.83
N HIS A 25 3.55 -0.54 33.97
CA HIS A 25 3.25 0.18 32.73
C HIS A 25 2.44 -0.70 31.76
N PHE A 26 2.87 -1.94 31.52
CA PHE A 26 2.16 -2.87 30.65
C PHE A 26 0.76 -3.22 31.18
N LEU A 27 0.59 -3.37 32.51
CA LEU A 27 -0.70 -3.59 33.13
C LEU A 27 -1.65 -2.41 32.93
N ARG A 28 -1.18 -1.17 33.05
CA ARG A 28 -1.99 0.03 32.77
C ARG A 28 -2.43 0.10 31.30
N VAL A 29 -1.55 -0.25 30.36
CA VAL A 29 -1.90 -0.33 28.93
C VAL A 29 -2.93 -1.43 28.69
N ALA A 30 -2.73 -2.62 29.25
CA ALA A 30 -3.62 -3.77 29.05
C ALA A 30 -5.02 -3.57 29.68
N ARG A 31 -5.10 -2.81 30.78
CA ARG A 31 -6.38 -2.41 31.44
C ARG A 31 -7.10 -1.29 30.70
N GLY A 32 -6.42 -0.59 29.77
CA GLY A 32 -6.99 0.55 29.07
C GLY A 32 -6.85 1.89 29.79
N ASP A 33 -6.09 1.93 30.90
CA ASP A 33 -5.83 3.15 31.67
C ASP A 33 -4.89 4.11 30.91
N LEU A 34 -4.14 3.57 29.95
CA LEU A 34 -3.28 4.32 29.04
C LEU A 34 -3.72 4.05 27.61
N VAL A 35 -4.19 5.08 26.94
CA VAL A 35 -4.50 5.02 25.49
C VAL A 35 -3.20 5.23 24.73
N SER A 36 -2.84 4.26 23.88
CA SER A 36 -1.70 4.40 22.98
C SER A 36 -2.11 5.30 21.83
N VAL A 37 -1.74 6.55 21.85
CA VAL A 37 -1.94 7.54 20.76
C VAL A 37 -0.87 7.40 19.65
N ARG A 38 -0.10 6.31 19.64
CA ARG A 38 1.00 6.10 18.69
C ARG A 38 0.50 6.02 17.24
N LEU A 39 -0.65 5.36 17.03
CA LEU A 39 -1.24 5.21 15.69
C LEU A 39 -1.78 6.54 15.19
N GLU A 40 -2.49 7.27 16.05
CA GLU A 40 -3.08 8.57 15.73
C GLU A 40 -2.01 9.60 15.40
N ILE A 41 -0.95 9.68 16.21
CA ILE A 41 0.19 10.58 15.95
C ILE A 41 0.87 10.20 14.64
N ARG A 42 1.09 8.91 14.39
CA ARG A 42 1.70 8.43 13.15
C ARG A 42 0.85 8.80 11.93
N THR A 43 -0.45 8.58 12.00
CA THR A 43 -1.39 8.94 10.93
C THR A 43 -1.42 10.45 10.70
N LEU A 44 -1.45 11.25 11.77
CA LEU A 44 -1.42 12.72 11.70
C LEU A 44 -0.13 13.22 11.04
N LEU A 45 1.02 12.63 11.38
CA LEU A 45 2.30 12.99 10.79
C LEU A 45 2.38 12.64 9.31
N TYR A 46 1.88 11.47 8.89
CA TYR A 46 1.78 11.12 7.46
C TYR A 46 0.87 12.10 6.72
N LEU A 47 -0.30 12.40 7.29
CA LEU A 47 -1.22 13.39 6.72
C LEU A 47 -0.56 14.77 6.62
N GLY A 48 0.17 15.18 7.66
CA GLY A 48 0.94 16.43 7.67
C GLY A 48 1.97 16.51 6.55
N VAL A 49 2.73 15.43 6.31
CA VAL A 49 3.69 15.36 5.20
C VAL A 49 2.98 15.47 3.85
N LEU A 50 1.87 14.75 3.66
CA LEU A 50 1.09 14.80 2.41
C LEU A 50 0.49 16.20 2.17
N LEU A 51 -0.07 16.82 3.20
CA LEU A 51 -0.61 18.19 3.12
C LEU A 51 0.48 19.21 2.82
N LEU A 52 1.65 19.10 3.47
CA LEU A 52 2.78 19.97 3.20
C LEU A 52 3.25 19.85 1.76
N THR A 53 3.43 18.62 1.27
CA THR A 53 3.88 18.37 -0.11
C THR A 53 2.86 18.89 -1.13
N THR A 54 1.57 18.65 -0.87
CA THR A 54 0.48 19.14 -1.74
C THR A 54 0.41 20.67 -1.70
N GLY A 55 0.53 21.28 -0.51
CA GLY A 55 0.53 22.74 -0.32
C GLY A 55 1.68 23.41 -1.03
N VAL A 56 2.89 22.86 -0.92
CA VAL A 56 4.06 23.33 -1.67
C VAL A 56 3.83 23.24 -3.16
N GLY A 57 3.31 22.10 -3.66
CA GLY A 57 2.99 21.92 -5.08
C GLY A 57 1.98 22.96 -5.60
N LEU A 58 0.92 23.23 -4.83
CA LEU A 58 -0.08 24.23 -5.18
C LEU A 58 0.50 25.65 -5.15
N PHE A 59 1.28 26.00 -4.12
CA PHE A 59 1.94 27.28 -4.02
C PHE A 59 2.87 27.54 -5.21
N LEU A 60 3.67 26.56 -5.59
CA LEU A 60 4.57 26.63 -6.74
C LEU A 60 3.78 26.81 -8.04
N LYS A 61 2.69 26.06 -8.22
CA LYS A 61 1.81 26.20 -9.39
C LYS A 61 1.22 27.60 -9.53
N LEU A 62 0.82 28.21 -8.42
CA LEU A 62 0.20 29.54 -8.42
C LEU A 62 1.21 30.69 -8.61
N ASN A 63 2.49 30.47 -8.26
CA ASN A 63 3.52 31.51 -8.31
C ASN A 63 4.64 31.23 -9.33
N HIS A 64 4.48 30.23 -10.16
CA HIS A 64 5.50 29.75 -11.09
C HIS A 64 6.01 30.86 -12.03
N ASP A 65 5.12 31.75 -12.54
CA ASP A 65 5.49 32.85 -13.43
C ASP A 65 6.32 33.94 -12.74
N ARG A 66 6.20 34.07 -11.40
CA ARG A 66 6.92 35.07 -10.61
C ARG A 66 8.29 34.60 -10.13
N ILE A 67 8.40 33.30 -9.79
CA ILE A 67 9.61 32.76 -9.15
C ILE A 67 10.62 32.27 -10.20
N GLY A 68 10.14 31.82 -11.34
CA GLY A 68 10.95 31.23 -12.40
C GLY A 68 11.26 29.74 -12.18
N PRO A 69 11.27 28.94 -13.26
CA PRO A 69 11.32 27.49 -13.17
C PRO A 69 12.63 26.94 -12.58
N ALA A 70 13.75 27.56 -12.90
CA ALA A 70 15.04 27.12 -12.37
C ALA A 70 15.18 27.31 -10.87
N VAL A 71 14.60 28.40 -10.33
CA VAL A 71 14.62 28.70 -8.88
C VAL A 71 13.76 27.68 -8.13
N ILE A 72 12.60 27.33 -8.69
CA ILE A 72 11.70 26.32 -8.10
C ILE A 72 12.39 24.95 -8.04
N ALA A 73 12.94 24.48 -9.17
CA ALA A 73 13.67 23.20 -9.22
C ALA A 73 14.85 23.19 -8.24
N THR A 74 15.68 24.24 -8.23
CA THR A 74 16.79 24.34 -7.28
C THR A 74 16.31 24.34 -5.83
N GLY A 75 15.22 25.03 -5.52
CA GLY A 75 14.64 25.10 -4.16
C GLY A 75 14.12 23.73 -3.70
N LEU A 76 13.41 23.00 -4.56
CA LEU A 76 12.94 21.65 -4.26
C LEU A 76 14.11 20.68 -4.05
N GLY A 77 15.11 20.73 -4.94
CA GLY A 77 16.31 19.90 -4.82
C GLY A 77 17.10 20.16 -3.55
N LEU A 78 17.28 21.44 -3.16
CA LEU A 78 17.94 21.80 -1.90
C LEU A 78 17.15 21.36 -0.66
N ALA A 79 15.83 21.50 -0.67
CA ALA A 79 14.97 21.02 0.41
C ALA A 79 15.04 19.48 0.53
N ALA A 80 15.02 18.77 -0.58
CA ALA A 80 15.22 17.32 -0.61
C ALA A 80 16.59 16.93 -0.07
N ALA A 81 17.66 17.60 -0.53
CA ALA A 81 19.03 17.37 -0.06
C ALA A 81 19.15 17.59 1.46
N ALA A 82 18.53 18.63 2.03
CA ALA A 82 18.50 18.86 3.47
C ALA A 82 17.84 17.70 4.24
N CYS A 83 16.71 17.15 3.72
CA CYS A 83 16.08 15.96 4.28
C CYS A 83 17.03 14.76 4.25
N PHE A 84 17.69 14.50 3.13
CA PHE A 84 18.63 13.38 3.02
C PHE A 84 19.88 13.54 3.89
N VAL A 85 20.41 14.76 4.06
CA VAL A 85 21.50 15.02 5.02
C VAL A 85 21.06 14.62 6.44
N GLN A 86 19.84 14.98 6.84
CA GLN A 86 19.31 14.58 8.14
C GLN A 86 19.11 13.07 8.26
N VAL A 87 18.62 12.42 7.19
CA VAL A 87 18.47 10.96 7.13
C VAL A 87 19.84 10.27 7.28
N PHE A 88 20.86 10.70 6.52
CA PHE A 88 22.19 10.12 6.60
C PHE A 88 22.84 10.28 7.98
N ARG A 89 22.62 11.42 8.65
CA ARG A 89 23.15 11.66 10.00
C ARG A 89 22.54 10.76 11.06
N ARG A 90 21.30 10.28 10.86
CA ARG A 90 20.57 9.43 11.81
C ARG A 90 20.46 7.97 11.36
N ALA A 91 21.00 7.64 10.19
CA ALA A 91 20.87 6.32 9.59
C ALA A 91 21.62 5.27 10.41
N THR A 92 20.95 4.15 10.64
CA THR A 92 21.55 2.94 11.20
C THR A 92 22.38 2.20 10.14
N PRO A 93 23.37 1.36 10.53
CA PRO A 93 24.11 0.51 9.61
C PRO A 93 23.19 -0.39 8.80
N PHE A 94 23.55 -0.68 7.56
CA PHE A 94 22.79 -1.58 6.70
C PHE A 94 22.81 -3.02 7.24
N THR A 95 21.64 -3.65 7.24
CA THR A 95 21.48 -5.07 7.58
C THR A 95 20.47 -5.72 6.65
N TRP A 96 20.66 -7.00 6.31
CA TRP A 96 19.69 -7.79 5.55
C TRP A 96 18.49 -8.24 6.41
N GLY A 97 18.60 -8.19 7.73
CA GLY A 97 17.50 -8.37 8.67
C GLY A 97 16.70 -7.07 8.86
N ARG A 98 15.91 -7.03 9.92
CA ARG A 98 15.21 -5.82 10.35
C ARG A 98 16.21 -4.88 11.05
N ALA A 99 16.31 -3.65 10.57
CA ALA A 99 17.16 -2.64 11.20
C ALA A 99 16.55 -2.17 12.54
N SER A 100 17.40 -1.68 13.44
CA SER A 100 16.93 -1.00 14.66
C SER A 100 16.16 0.27 14.26
N ASP A 101 15.06 0.55 14.96
CA ASP A 101 14.23 1.73 14.70
C ASP A 101 15.01 3.01 15.05
N PRO A 102 15.35 3.88 14.08
CA PRO A 102 16.07 5.12 14.34
C PRO A 102 15.18 6.22 14.93
N GLY A 103 13.94 5.90 15.23
CA GLY A 103 12.95 6.78 15.83
C GLY A 103 11.88 7.29 14.87
N VAL A 104 10.74 7.67 15.44
CA VAL A 104 9.52 8.00 14.71
C VAL A 104 9.72 9.11 13.66
N ALA A 105 10.53 10.12 13.97
CA ALA A 105 10.79 11.24 13.08
C ALA A 105 11.59 10.88 11.81
N PHE A 106 12.35 9.78 11.85
CA PHE A 106 13.21 9.37 10.74
C PHE A 106 12.40 9.02 9.49
N ASP A 107 11.38 8.16 9.63
CA ASP A 107 10.54 7.72 8.51
C ASP A 107 9.82 8.90 7.84
N TYR A 108 9.43 9.92 8.60
CA TYR A 108 8.75 11.10 8.05
C TYR A 108 9.68 12.02 7.29
N VAL A 109 10.90 12.23 7.79
CA VAL A 109 11.92 13.02 7.08
C VAL A 109 12.35 12.30 5.81
N LEU A 110 12.50 10.97 5.86
CA LEU A 110 12.78 10.16 4.67
C LEU A 110 11.64 10.27 3.65
N LEU A 111 10.40 10.08 4.08
CA LEU A 111 9.22 10.22 3.21
C LEU A 111 9.14 11.61 2.57
N LEU A 112 9.32 12.66 3.37
CA LEU A 112 9.33 14.04 2.87
C LEU A 112 10.42 14.24 1.83
N GLY A 113 11.64 13.76 2.09
CA GLY A 113 12.75 13.83 1.14
C GLY A 113 12.45 13.11 -0.17
N LEU A 114 11.89 11.89 -0.11
CA LEU A 114 11.50 11.13 -1.30
C LEU A 114 10.38 11.80 -2.09
N LEU A 115 9.36 12.36 -1.42
CA LEU A 115 8.28 13.10 -2.07
C LEU A 115 8.77 14.40 -2.71
N LEU A 116 9.70 15.10 -2.07
CA LEU A 116 10.32 16.31 -2.64
C LEU A 116 11.12 15.98 -3.90
N VAL A 117 11.93 14.91 -3.89
CA VAL A 117 12.65 14.46 -5.11
C VAL A 117 11.67 14.03 -6.19
N ALA A 118 10.62 13.28 -5.85
CA ALA A 118 9.61 12.87 -6.83
C ALA A 118 8.91 14.10 -7.45
N SER A 119 8.59 15.10 -6.62
CA SER A 119 7.97 16.35 -7.07
C SER A 119 8.92 17.18 -7.93
N ASP A 120 10.20 17.23 -7.58
CA ASP A 120 11.23 17.94 -8.33
C ASP A 120 11.46 17.30 -9.70
N LEU A 121 11.63 15.97 -9.76
CA LEU A 121 11.76 15.24 -11.02
C LEU A 121 10.54 15.41 -11.92
N ALA A 122 9.33 15.36 -11.36
CA ALA A 122 8.11 15.61 -12.10
C ALA A 122 8.03 17.06 -12.60
N TYR A 123 8.41 18.03 -11.77
CA TYR A 123 8.44 19.45 -12.14
C TYR A 123 9.45 19.72 -13.26
N VAL A 124 10.67 19.18 -13.13
CA VAL A 124 11.72 19.29 -14.14
C VAL A 124 11.27 18.68 -15.46
N GLU A 125 10.60 17.52 -15.43
CA GLU A 125 10.08 16.90 -16.64
C GLU A 125 8.99 17.75 -17.30
N VAL A 126 8.02 18.27 -16.53
CA VAL A 126 6.94 19.12 -17.07
C VAL A 126 7.49 20.41 -17.68
N GLN A 127 8.49 21.02 -17.02
CA GLN A 127 9.00 22.32 -17.40
C GLN A 127 10.06 22.28 -18.49
N PHE A 128 10.99 21.32 -18.39
CA PHE A 128 12.18 21.24 -19.26
C PHE A 128 12.09 20.09 -20.26
N ARG A 129 11.12 19.18 -20.11
CA ARG A 129 10.88 18.02 -21.00
C ARG A 129 12.14 17.21 -21.26
N VAL A 130 12.88 16.89 -20.18
CA VAL A 130 14.18 16.18 -20.26
C VAL A 130 14.04 14.83 -20.95
N PHE A 131 12.97 14.10 -20.68
CA PHE A 131 12.65 12.81 -21.32
C PHE A 131 11.74 12.97 -22.55
N GLY A 132 11.11 14.13 -22.75
CA GLY A 132 10.27 14.42 -23.90
C GLY A 132 9.13 13.44 -24.11
N ALA A 133 9.14 12.68 -25.23
CA ALA A 133 8.13 11.67 -25.52
C ALA A 133 8.15 10.51 -24.50
N GLU A 134 9.30 10.24 -23.91
CA GLU A 134 9.55 9.18 -22.96
C GLU A 134 9.38 9.65 -21.50
N TRP A 135 8.55 10.67 -21.29
CA TRP A 135 8.29 11.27 -19.98
C TRP A 135 7.97 10.26 -18.85
N PRO A 136 7.37 9.06 -19.08
CA PRO A 136 7.11 8.13 -17.98
C PRO A 136 8.39 7.61 -17.29
N TYR A 137 9.57 7.71 -17.92
CA TYR A 137 10.82 7.24 -17.31
C TYR A 137 11.20 7.99 -16.04
N HIS A 138 10.71 9.22 -15.80
CA HIS A 138 10.90 9.87 -14.51
C HIS A 138 10.26 9.07 -13.35
N LEU A 139 9.11 8.39 -13.61
CA LEU A 139 8.47 7.52 -12.63
C LEU A 139 9.31 6.27 -12.33
N LEU A 140 10.00 5.73 -13.34
CA LEU A 140 10.96 4.64 -13.13
C LEU A 140 12.16 5.12 -12.29
N ALA A 141 12.68 6.31 -12.56
CA ALA A 141 13.77 6.90 -11.77
C ALA A 141 13.35 7.09 -10.30
N VAL A 142 12.17 7.63 -10.04
CA VAL A 142 11.58 7.74 -8.68
C VAL A 142 11.43 6.36 -8.05
N SER A 143 10.92 5.37 -8.78
CA SER A 143 10.75 4.00 -8.27
C SER A 143 12.09 3.39 -7.83
N LEU A 144 13.13 3.48 -8.68
CA LEU A 144 14.45 2.97 -8.35
C LEU A 144 15.07 3.68 -7.14
N LEU A 145 14.96 5.00 -7.07
CA LEU A 145 15.42 5.78 -5.92
C LEU A 145 14.72 5.34 -4.62
N CYS A 146 13.39 5.24 -4.66
CA CYS A 146 12.60 4.81 -3.52
C CYS A 146 12.91 3.35 -3.13
N LEU A 147 13.18 2.48 -4.10
CA LEU A 147 13.58 1.09 -3.85
C LEU A 147 14.92 1.01 -3.14
N VAL A 148 15.92 1.76 -3.61
CA VAL A 148 17.24 1.86 -2.94
C VAL A 148 17.06 2.40 -1.53
N ALA A 149 16.26 3.45 -1.36
CA ALA A 149 15.96 4.05 -0.06
C ALA A 149 15.28 3.04 0.88
N ALA A 150 14.29 2.29 0.38
CA ALA A 150 13.58 1.28 1.14
C ALA A 150 14.52 0.21 1.71
N PHE A 151 15.38 -0.35 0.84
CA PHE A 151 16.33 -1.38 1.26
C PHE A 151 17.45 -0.83 2.15
N ARG A 152 17.97 0.38 1.86
CA ARG A 152 19.06 1.00 2.61
C ARG A 152 18.64 1.40 4.02
N TRP A 153 17.44 1.94 4.17
CA TRP A 153 16.94 2.50 5.44
C TRP A 153 15.79 1.72 6.07
N ASP A 154 15.48 0.55 5.54
CA ASP A 154 14.48 -0.38 6.10
C ASP A 154 13.06 0.21 6.19
N SER A 155 12.68 1.06 5.23
CA SER A 155 11.40 1.76 5.24
C SER A 155 10.36 1.08 4.36
N ALA A 156 9.29 0.57 4.99
CA ALA A 156 8.14 -0.01 4.30
C ALA A 156 7.37 1.04 3.47
N VAL A 157 7.39 2.31 3.91
CA VAL A 157 6.72 3.41 3.21
C VAL A 157 7.47 3.76 1.92
N ALA A 158 8.80 3.82 1.98
CA ALA A 158 9.64 4.02 0.80
C ALA A 158 9.44 2.87 -0.20
N LEU A 159 9.30 1.62 0.27
CA LEU A 159 8.99 0.48 -0.57
C LEU A 159 7.61 0.64 -1.23
N GLY A 160 6.58 1.01 -0.48
CA GLY A 160 5.25 1.28 -1.03
C GLY A 160 5.29 2.34 -2.14
N LEU A 161 6.05 3.43 -1.92
CA LEU A 161 6.25 4.47 -2.93
C LEU A 161 6.96 3.93 -4.18
N ALA A 162 7.98 3.08 -4.00
CA ALA A 162 8.69 2.44 -5.10
C ALA A 162 7.77 1.59 -5.97
N LEU A 163 6.96 0.72 -5.35
CA LEU A 163 6.03 -0.17 -6.05
C LEU A 163 4.93 0.61 -6.78
N THR A 164 4.40 1.64 -6.12
CA THR A 164 3.38 2.53 -6.73
C THR A 164 3.94 3.27 -7.95
N SER A 165 5.15 3.83 -7.82
CA SER A 165 5.82 4.54 -8.93
C SER A 165 6.17 3.60 -10.08
N PHE A 166 6.58 2.36 -9.78
CA PHE A 166 6.83 1.34 -10.79
C PHE A 166 5.56 0.96 -11.55
N ALA A 167 4.46 0.71 -10.83
CA ALA A 167 3.17 0.41 -11.45
C ALA A 167 2.65 1.60 -12.28
N ALA A 168 2.89 2.83 -11.81
CA ALA A 168 2.55 4.04 -12.55
C ALA A 168 3.38 4.16 -13.85
N TRP A 169 4.69 3.90 -13.79
CA TRP A 169 5.55 3.85 -14.98
C TRP A 169 5.06 2.82 -15.99
N ARG A 170 4.63 1.65 -15.56
CA ARG A 170 4.01 0.62 -16.43
C ARG A 170 2.64 1.04 -16.95
N GLY A 171 2.20 2.25 -16.70
CA GLY A 171 0.96 2.81 -17.20
C GLY A 171 -0.29 2.40 -16.43
N VAL A 172 -0.19 1.64 -15.32
CA VAL A 172 -1.37 1.23 -14.55
C VAL A 172 -2.11 2.46 -14.03
N ALA A 173 -1.44 3.36 -13.32
CA ALA A 173 -2.08 4.57 -12.79
C ALA A 173 -2.36 5.63 -13.89
N VAL A 174 -1.42 5.82 -14.81
CA VAL A 174 -1.52 6.83 -15.87
C VAL A 174 -2.68 6.52 -16.82
N ASN A 175 -2.86 5.24 -17.19
CA ASN A 175 -3.94 4.85 -18.09
C ASN A 175 -5.31 4.85 -17.40
N VAL A 176 -5.36 4.56 -16.07
CA VAL A 176 -6.59 4.71 -15.26
C VAL A 176 -7.02 6.18 -15.24
N LEU A 177 -6.08 7.10 -14.96
CA LEU A 177 -6.38 8.54 -14.99
C LEU A 177 -6.78 9.05 -16.38
N ARG A 178 -6.11 8.57 -17.45
CA ARG A 178 -6.51 8.90 -18.83
C ARG A 178 -7.90 8.36 -19.16
N GLY A 179 -8.23 7.14 -18.73
CA GLY A 179 -9.55 6.56 -18.94
C GLY A 179 -10.68 7.31 -18.23
N ALA A 180 -10.39 7.96 -17.08
CA ALA A 180 -11.32 8.85 -16.39
C ALA A 180 -11.50 10.21 -17.09
N LEU A 181 -10.52 10.65 -17.90
CA LEU A 181 -10.49 11.96 -18.55
C LEU A 181 -10.65 11.88 -20.10
N GLY A 182 -10.66 10.67 -20.68
CA GLY A 182 -10.74 10.45 -22.13
C GLY A 182 -10.58 8.97 -22.51
N PRO A 183 -10.38 8.64 -23.79
CA PRO A 183 -10.23 7.27 -24.26
C PRO A 183 -8.94 6.65 -23.71
N GLY A 184 -9.07 5.83 -22.66
CA GLY A 184 -7.98 5.05 -22.10
C GLY A 184 -7.74 3.75 -22.88
N ARG A 185 -6.63 3.06 -22.55
CA ARG A 185 -6.33 1.72 -23.09
C ARG A 185 -6.54 0.67 -21.97
N PRO A 186 -7.79 0.28 -21.71
CA PRO A 186 -8.13 -0.57 -20.55
C PRO A 186 -7.48 -1.94 -20.64
N GLU A 187 -7.27 -2.48 -21.82
CA GLU A 187 -6.64 -3.76 -22.03
C GLU A 187 -5.15 -3.74 -21.67
N GLU A 188 -4.39 -2.75 -22.11
CA GLU A 188 -2.98 -2.59 -21.75
C GLU A 188 -2.83 -2.40 -20.24
N THR A 189 -3.71 -1.59 -19.63
CA THR A 189 -3.73 -1.36 -18.19
C THR A 189 -3.96 -2.65 -17.41
N ARG A 190 -4.89 -3.46 -17.87
CA ARG A 190 -5.23 -4.77 -17.29
C ARG A 190 -4.01 -5.70 -17.28
N TRP A 191 -3.40 -5.90 -18.44
CA TRP A 191 -2.23 -6.78 -18.56
C TRP A 191 -1.03 -6.27 -17.78
N ASN A 192 -0.78 -4.96 -17.81
CA ASN A 192 0.28 -4.36 -17.00
C ASN A 192 0.04 -4.55 -15.50
N ALA A 193 -1.20 -4.42 -15.02
CA ALA A 193 -1.54 -4.67 -13.62
C ALA A 193 -1.32 -6.14 -13.23
N ILE A 194 -1.75 -7.09 -14.08
CA ILE A 194 -1.55 -8.52 -13.84
C ILE A 194 -0.05 -8.86 -13.80
N VAL A 195 0.73 -8.39 -14.76
CA VAL A 195 2.18 -8.65 -14.83
C VAL A 195 2.91 -8.04 -13.65
N CYS A 196 2.62 -6.77 -13.30
CA CYS A 196 3.21 -6.13 -12.11
C CYS A 196 2.80 -6.86 -10.83
N GLY A 197 1.53 -7.28 -10.73
CA GLY A 197 1.04 -8.02 -9.58
C GLY A 197 1.77 -9.35 -9.38
N LEU A 198 1.92 -10.14 -10.45
CA LEU A 198 2.67 -11.39 -10.42
C LEU A 198 4.15 -11.17 -10.08
N LEU A 199 4.77 -10.12 -10.66
CA LEU A 199 6.16 -9.76 -10.38
C LEU A 199 6.34 -9.44 -8.89
N PHE A 200 5.47 -8.61 -8.31
CA PHE A 200 5.58 -8.19 -6.92
C PHE A 200 5.36 -9.35 -5.95
N VAL A 201 4.34 -10.17 -6.16
CA VAL A 201 4.12 -11.38 -5.35
C VAL A 201 5.33 -12.32 -5.44
N SER A 202 5.85 -12.55 -6.65
CA SER A 202 7.00 -13.43 -6.86
C SER A 202 8.26 -12.92 -6.16
N LEU A 203 8.54 -11.61 -6.25
CA LEU A 203 9.68 -10.97 -5.57
C LEU A 203 9.52 -11.01 -4.05
N GLY A 204 8.34 -10.74 -3.52
CA GLY A 204 8.06 -10.82 -2.08
C GLY A 204 8.34 -12.22 -1.53
N VAL A 205 7.81 -13.24 -2.19
CA VAL A 205 8.06 -14.65 -1.82
C VAL A 205 9.54 -15.03 -1.97
N ALA A 206 10.21 -14.57 -3.03
CA ALA A 206 11.62 -14.86 -3.27
C ALA A 206 12.52 -14.25 -2.19
N LEU A 207 12.26 -13.00 -1.78
CA LEU A 207 13.02 -12.31 -0.72
C LEU A 207 12.96 -13.07 0.61
N VAL A 208 11.78 -13.58 0.98
CA VAL A 208 11.61 -14.42 2.18
C VAL A 208 12.41 -15.71 2.08
N ARG A 209 12.36 -16.40 0.93
CA ARG A 209 13.11 -17.66 0.73
C ARG A 209 14.62 -17.46 0.81
N VAL A 210 15.11 -16.31 0.36
CA VAL A 210 16.54 -15.96 0.43
C VAL A 210 16.94 -15.37 1.78
N GLY A 211 15.97 -15.12 2.68
CA GLY A 211 16.21 -14.54 4.01
C GLY A 211 16.60 -13.06 3.98
N LYS A 212 16.35 -12.36 2.88
CA LYS A 212 16.66 -10.93 2.73
C LYS A 212 15.41 -10.09 2.97
N LYS A 213 15.45 -9.22 4.02
CA LYS A 213 14.35 -8.33 4.38
C LYS A 213 12.97 -9.04 4.46
N PRO A 214 12.82 -10.14 5.22
CA PRO A 214 11.60 -10.94 5.21
C PRO A 214 10.36 -10.15 5.64
N HIS A 215 10.52 -9.09 6.43
CA HIS A 215 9.43 -8.22 6.86
C HIS A 215 8.85 -7.34 5.74
N PHE A 216 9.53 -7.23 4.59
CA PHE A 216 9.00 -6.56 3.41
C PHE A 216 8.00 -7.42 2.61
N GLU A 217 7.90 -8.72 2.91
CA GLU A 217 6.94 -9.63 2.26
C GLU A 217 5.54 -9.03 2.23
N GLU A 218 5.07 -8.53 3.36
CA GLU A 218 3.71 -8.00 3.48
C GLU A 218 3.44 -6.85 2.52
N VAL A 219 4.42 -5.96 2.34
CA VAL A 219 4.28 -4.83 1.39
C VAL A 219 4.28 -5.34 -0.05
N TRP A 220 5.26 -6.17 -0.42
CA TRP A 220 5.37 -6.73 -1.76
C TRP A 220 4.12 -7.52 -2.16
N VAL A 221 3.67 -8.43 -1.28
CA VAL A 221 2.56 -9.33 -1.58
C VAL A 221 1.24 -8.57 -1.59
N ASN A 222 0.98 -7.65 -0.66
CA ASN A 222 -0.24 -6.84 -0.68
C ASN A 222 -0.35 -6.00 -1.96
N PHE A 223 0.69 -5.22 -2.31
CA PHE A 223 0.67 -4.46 -3.55
C PHE A 223 0.53 -5.37 -4.78
N GLY A 224 1.19 -6.52 -4.76
CA GLY A 224 1.09 -7.50 -5.83
C GLY A 224 -0.32 -8.08 -5.97
N LEU A 225 -0.96 -8.46 -4.86
CA LEU A 225 -2.33 -8.99 -4.86
C LEU A 225 -3.34 -7.93 -5.30
N LEU A 226 -3.24 -6.70 -4.81
CA LEU A 226 -4.11 -5.61 -5.24
C LEU A 226 -4.05 -5.38 -6.76
N LEU A 227 -2.85 -5.38 -7.35
CA LEU A 227 -2.68 -5.23 -8.80
C LEU A 227 -3.18 -6.46 -9.56
N LEU A 228 -2.84 -7.66 -9.12
CA LEU A 228 -3.25 -8.90 -9.77
C LEU A 228 -4.76 -9.08 -9.76
N LEU A 229 -5.37 -8.99 -8.58
CA LEU A 229 -6.82 -9.14 -8.42
C LEU A 229 -7.58 -7.99 -9.07
N GLY A 230 -7.07 -6.76 -8.98
CA GLY A 230 -7.62 -5.59 -9.66
C GLY A 230 -7.57 -5.69 -11.18
N GLY A 231 -6.47 -6.21 -11.73
CA GLY A 231 -6.32 -6.50 -13.15
C GLY A 231 -7.32 -7.56 -13.64
N LEU A 232 -7.49 -8.66 -12.90
CA LEU A 232 -8.47 -9.71 -13.21
C LEU A 232 -9.91 -9.17 -13.12
N LEU A 233 -10.23 -8.39 -12.07
CA LEU A 233 -11.53 -7.72 -11.93
C LEU A 233 -11.81 -6.77 -13.11
N SER A 234 -10.82 -6.01 -13.56
CA SER A 234 -10.93 -5.18 -14.75
C SER A 234 -11.30 -6.01 -16.00
N GLY A 235 -10.85 -7.27 -16.08
CA GLY A 235 -11.26 -8.22 -17.12
C GLY A 235 -12.74 -8.61 -17.01
N VAL A 236 -13.20 -8.92 -15.81
CA VAL A 236 -14.59 -9.33 -15.56
C VAL A 236 -15.59 -8.24 -15.96
N PHE A 237 -15.28 -6.98 -15.69
CA PHE A 237 -16.20 -5.85 -15.98
C PHE A 237 -15.94 -5.15 -17.28
N GLY A 238 -14.70 -5.15 -17.78
CA GLY A 238 -14.27 -4.37 -18.94
C GLY A 238 -14.14 -5.16 -20.24
N ASP A 239 -14.33 -6.49 -20.23
CA ASP A 239 -14.30 -7.33 -21.44
C ASP A 239 -15.62 -8.11 -21.57
N PRO A 240 -16.61 -7.55 -22.28
CA PRO A 240 -17.92 -8.19 -22.44
C PRO A 240 -17.87 -9.55 -23.16
N SER A 241 -16.88 -9.78 -24.01
CA SER A 241 -16.77 -11.02 -24.80
C SER A 241 -16.21 -12.20 -24.01
N HIS A 242 -15.28 -11.94 -23.08
CA HIS A 242 -14.55 -12.98 -22.37
C HIS A 242 -14.69 -12.87 -20.84
N TRP A 243 -15.69 -12.15 -20.35
CA TRP A 243 -15.88 -11.92 -18.91
C TRP A 243 -15.92 -13.22 -18.08
N GLY A 244 -16.49 -14.30 -18.66
CA GLY A 244 -16.54 -15.61 -17.99
C GLY A 244 -15.18 -16.24 -17.76
N LEU A 245 -14.24 -16.10 -18.72
CA LEU A 245 -12.86 -16.56 -18.57
C LEU A 245 -12.11 -15.74 -17.50
N TRP A 246 -12.32 -14.42 -17.50
CA TRP A 246 -11.74 -13.55 -16.47
C TRP A 246 -12.28 -13.87 -15.08
N LEU A 247 -13.59 -14.16 -14.98
CA LEU A 247 -14.20 -14.58 -13.72
C LEU A 247 -13.66 -15.92 -13.22
N ALA A 248 -13.49 -16.90 -14.10
CA ALA A 248 -12.90 -18.19 -13.76
C ALA A 248 -11.45 -18.02 -13.26
N ALA A 249 -10.64 -17.21 -13.95
CA ALA A 249 -9.28 -16.88 -13.54
C ALA A 249 -9.25 -16.18 -12.18
N LEU A 250 -10.12 -15.17 -11.98
CA LEU A 250 -10.27 -14.47 -10.71
C LEU A 250 -10.65 -15.41 -9.57
N ALA A 251 -11.64 -16.28 -9.80
CA ALA A 251 -12.08 -17.27 -8.81
C ALA A 251 -10.95 -18.24 -8.42
N ALA A 252 -10.21 -18.74 -9.40
CA ALA A 252 -9.08 -19.65 -9.17
C ALA A 252 -7.96 -18.97 -8.35
N VAL A 253 -7.56 -17.75 -8.72
CA VAL A 253 -6.53 -17.00 -8.01
C VAL A 253 -7.01 -16.64 -6.60
N SER A 254 -8.23 -16.13 -6.46
CA SER A 254 -8.83 -15.79 -5.15
C SER A 254 -8.91 -17.02 -4.24
N ALA A 255 -9.30 -18.19 -4.76
CA ALA A 255 -9.36 -19.42 -3.98
C ALA A 255 -7.98 -19.83 -3.44
N VAL A 256 -6.93 -19.74 -4.28
CA VAL A 256 -5.54 -20.01 -3.85
C VAL A 256 -5.08 -19.01 -2.80
N VAL A 257 -5.36 -17.72 -2.99
CA VAL A 257 -4.99 -16.65 -2.04
C VAL A 257 -5.69 -16.87 -0.70
N VAL A 258 -7.01 -17.09 -0.70
CA VAL A 258 -7.82 -17.31 0.51
C VAL A 258 -7.33 -18.56 1.26
N TRP A 259 -7.10 -19.66 0.55
CA TRP A 259 -6.63 -20.90 1.15
C TRP A 259 -5.24 -20.76 1.79
N ARG A 260 -4.29 -20.14 1.09
CA ARG A 260 -2.95 -19.88 1.63
C ARG A 260 -2.97 -18.89 2.79
N ALA A 261 -3.73 -17.81 2.66
CA ALA A 261 -3.86 -16.79 3.69
C ALA A 261 -4.46 -17.36 4.99
N PHE A 262 -5.50 -18.19 4.86
CA PHE A 262 -6.13 -18.86 6.00
C PHE A 262 -5.14 -19.80 6.73
N ARG A 263 -4.37 -20.60 5.97
CA ARG A 263 -3.33 -21.47 6.56
C ARG A 263 -2.18 -20.72 7.21
N ALA A 264 -1.82 -19.56 6.65
CA ALA A 264 -0.72 -18.73 7.16
C ALA A 264 -1.15 -17.72 8.24
N GLY A 265 -2.44 -17.65 8.60
CA GLY A 265 -2.97 -16.68 9.56
C GLY A 265 -2.90 -15.22 9.07
N LYS A 266 -2.78 -14.98 7.76
CA LYS A 266 -2.62 -13.65 7.15
C LYS A 266 -3.98 -13.05 6.80
N THR A 267 -4.61 -12.35 7.75
CA THR A 267 -5.98 -11.82 7.60
C THR A 267 -6.12 -10.86 6.43
N LEU A 268 -5.10 -10.03 6.14
CA LEU A 268 -5.19 -9.03 5.08
C LEU A 268 -5.28 -9.69 3.70
N TYR A 269 -4.41 -10.67 3.40
CA TYR A 269 -4.47 -11.43 2.14
C TYR A 269 -5.79 -12.20 2.00
N PHE A 270 -6.29 -12.75 3.13
CA PHE A 270 -7.61 -13.39 3.15
C PHE A 270 -8.71 -12.42 2.75
N ALA A 271 -8.71 -11.22 3.34
CA ALA A 271 -9.70 -10.17 3.04
C ALA A 271 -9.62 -9.72 1.57
N GLU A 272 -8.42 -9.52 1.02
CA GLU A 272 -8.22 -9.17 -0.39
C GLU A 272 -8.81 -10.24 -1.33
N GLY A 273 -8.48 -11.51 -1.09
CA GLY A 273 -8.98 -12.63 -1.90
C GLY A 273 -10.50 -12.79 -1.84
N VAL A 274 -11.08 -12.74 -0.64
CA VAL A 274 -12.54 -12.83 -0.45
C VAL A 274 -13.26 -11.64 -1.09
N THR A 275 -12.75 -10.42 -0.90
CA THR A 275 -13.33 -9.22 -1.48
C THR A 275 -13.29 -9.26 -3.01
N ALA A 276 -12.17 -9.68 -3.60
CA ALA A 276 -12.06 -9.81 -5.05
C ALA A 276 -13.01 -10.88 -5.62
N ALA A 277 -13.11 -12.04 -4.97
CA ALA A 277 -14.06 -13.09 -5.36
C ALA A 277 -15.51 -12.59 -5.28
N TYR A 278 -15.85 -11.87 -4.21
CA TYR A 278 -17.16 -11.26 -4.04
C TYR A 278 -17.47 -10.24 -5.14
N LEU A 279 -16.56 -9.29 -5.38
CA LEU A 279 -16.74 -8.30 -6.44
C LEU A 279 -16.90 -8.95 -7.81
N GLY A 280 -16.12 -9.98 -8.12
CA GLY A 280 -16.28 -10.75 -9.35
C GLY A 280 -17.65 -11.45 -9.45
N SER A 281 -18.18 -11.99 -8.35
CA SER A 281 -19.50 -12.63 -8.31
C SER A 281 -20.66 -11.67 -8.54
N LEU A 282 -20.48 -10.35 -8.26
CA LEU A 282 -21.48 -9.34 -8.57
C LEU A 282 -21.79 -9.24 -10.06
N ARG A 283 -20.85 -9.62 -10.93
CA ARG A 283 -21.11 -9.69 -12.37
C ARG A 283 -22.15 -10.74 -12.72
N LEU A 284 -22.12 -11.92 -12.06
CA LEU A 284 -23.14 -12.96 -12.22
C LEU A 284 -24.50 -12.47 -11.74
N LEU A 285 -24.53 -11.82 -10.57
CA LEU A 285 -25.76 -11.22 -10.06
C LEU A 285 -26.32 -10.17 -11.02
N PHE A 286 -25.46 -9.31 -11.54
CA PHE A 286 -25.88 -8.29 -12.50
C PHE A 286 -26.50 -8.91 -13.77
N GLU A 287 -25.90 -9.95 -14.33
CA GLU A 287 -26.43 -10.64 -15.50
C GLU A 287 -27.76 -11.35 -15.18
N ALA A 288 -27.89 -11.96 -14.00
CA ALA A 288 -29.13 -12.59 -13.55
C ALA A 288 -30.26 -11.59 -13.36
N PHE A 289 -29.99 -10.42 -12.76
CA PHE A 289 -30.99 -9.40 -12.49
C PHE A 289 -31.29 -8.47 -13.67
N ARG A 290 -30.44 -8.43 -14.69
CA ARG A 290 -30.60 -7.59 -15.88
C ARG A 290 -31.97 -7.81 -16.56
N ASN A 291 -32.45 -9.04 -16.57
CA ASN A 291 -33.72 -9.41 -17.20
C ASN A 291 -34.93 -9.25 -16.28
N LEU A 292 -34.73 -9.02 -14.98
CA LEU A 292 -35.80 -8.94 -13.97
C LEU A 292 -36.36 -7.52 -13.78
N HIS A 293 -35.79 -6.49 -14.38
CA HIS A 293 -36.19 -5.07 -14.27
C HIS A 293 -36.38 -4.57 -12.81
N SER A 294 -35.80 -5.26 -11.82
CA SER A 294 -35.94 -4.97 -10.39
C SER A 294 -34.64 -4.38 -9.81
N GLY A 295 -34.45 -3.06 -10.00
CA GLY A 295 -33.27 -2.36 -9.48
C GLY A 295 -33.20 -2.35 -7.94
N SER A 296 -34.35 -2.26 -7.25
CA SER A 296 -34.39 -2.30 -5.79
C SER A 296 -34.06 -3.68 -5.22
N GLY A 297 -34.53 -4.74 -5.86
CA GLY A 297 -34.18 -6.12 -5.49
C GLY A 297 -32.71 -6.40 -5.62
N PHE A 298 -32.07 -5.94 -6.70
CA PHE A 298 -30.61 -6.05 -6.88
C PHE A 298 -29.83 -5.34 -5.77
N ALA A 299 -30.19 -4.09 -5.45
CA ALA A 299 -29.53 -3.31 -4.39
C ALA A 299 -29.62 -3.99 -3.01
N LEU A 300 -30.78 -4.56 -2.66
CA LEU A 300 -30.96 -5.29 -1.39
C LEU A 300 -30.09 -6.56 -1.33
N VAL A 301 -30.04 -7.35 -2.41
CA VAL A 301 -29.20 -8.55 -2.47
C VAL A 301 -27.72 -8.19 -2.36
N VAL A 302 -27.27 -7.14 -3.04
CA VAL A 302 -25.88 -6.66 -2.94
C VAL A 302 -25.56 -6.20 -1.52
N ALA A 303 -26.45 -5.41 -0.87
CA ALA A 303 -26.23 -4.95 0.49
C ALA A 303 -26.18 -6.11 1.51
N ALA A 304 -27.10 -7.05 1.40
CA ALA A 304 -27.16 -8.22 2.30
C ALA A 304 -25.93 -9.13 2.11
N SER A 305 -25.54 -9.39 0.86
CA SER A 305 -24.35 -10.21 0.57
C SER A 305 -23.05 -9.54 0.99
N ALA A 306 -22.92 -8.21 0.83
CA ALA A 306 -21.77 -7.44 1.32
C ALA A 306 -21.64 -7.53 2.85
N ALA A 307 -22.75 -7.40 3.58
CA ALA A 307 -22.76 -7.59 5.04
C ALA A 307 -22.32 -9.03 5.41
N GLY A 308 -22.79 -10.04 4.69
CA GLY A 308 -22.35 -11.43 4.88
C GLY A 308 -20.85 -11.63 4.67
N VAL A 309 -20.27 -11.03 3.64
CA VAL A 309 -18.82 -11.08 3.37
C VAL A 309 -18.03 -10.38 4.49
N LEU A 310 -18.47 -9.23 4.98
CA LEU A 310 -17.81 -8.55 6.10
C LEU A 310 -17.84 -9.42 7.37
N LEU A 311 -18.98 -10.03 7.69
CA LEU A 311 -19.11 -10.94 8.82
C LEU A 311 -18.19 -12.16 8.66
N LEU A 312 -18.06 -12.72 7.46
CA LEU A 312 -17.15 -13.82 7.16
C LEU A 312 -15.71 -13.43 7.39
N ILE A 313 -15.27 -12.25 6.93
CA ILE A 313 -13.91 -11.75 7.15
C ILE A 313 -13.64 -11.57 8.65
N VAL A 314 -14.58 -10.98 9.40
CA VAL A 314 -14.46 -10.79 10.86
C VAL A 314 -14.41 -12.14 11.59
N ALA A 315 -15.26 -13.09 11.22
CA ALA A 315 -15.27 -14.44 11.82
C ALA A 315 -13.96 -15.19 11.52
N ALA A 316 -13.47 -15.12 10.28
CA ALA A 316 -12.20 -15.72 9.90
C ALA A 316 -11.01 -15.07 10.65
N HIS A 317 -11.02 -13.75 10.80
CA HIS A 317 -10.00 -13.04 11.59
C HIS A 317 -9.95 -13.53 13.04
N ARG A 318 -11.11 -13.70 13.67
CA ARG A 318 -11.21 -14.23 15.04
C ARG A 318 -10.64 -15.65 15.12
N ARG A 319 -10.99 -16.54 14.17
CA ARG A 319 -10.48 -17.91 14.12
C ARG A 319 -8.98 -18.02 13.85
N MET A 320 -8.43 -17.13 13.02
CA MET A 320 -6.99 -17.11 12.72
C MET A 320 -6.15 -16.55 13.87
N LYS A 321 -6.77 -15.83 14.81
CA LYS A 321 -6.10 -15.29 16.02
C LYS A 321 -6.33 -16.12 17.29
N SER A 322 -7.32 -17.02 17.29
CA SER A 322 -7.46 -17.97 18.40
C SER A 322 -6.34 -19.02 18.31
N PRO A 323 -5.60 -19.26 19.43
CA PRO A 323 -4.53 -20.23 19.48
C PRO A 323 -5.01 -21.65 19.22
#